data_027bd02a570b0a4c850c2dcaa69002a1
#
_entry.id   027bd02a570b0a4c850c2dcaa69002a1
#
_cell.length_a   1.000
_cell.length_b   1.000
_cell.length_c   1.000
_cell.angle_alpha   90.00
_cell.angle_beta   90.00
_cell.angle_gamma   90.00
#
_symmetry.space_group_name_H-M   'P 1'
#
loop_
_entity.id
_entity.type
_entity.pdbx_description
1 polymer ?
#
loop_
_entity_poly.entity_id
_entity_poly.type
_entity_poly.pdbx_seq_one_letter_code
_entity_poly.pdbx_strand_id
1 'polypeptide(L)'
;KIMKISELLQRIDYTVLQGDLSEEITGICHDNRMLQKGDAFICISGARFDTHTMAGELAKKAALLVVEKPVELEDGCKTAVVQVASTRDIVAALAAAFYGYPSEKVVCIGITGSKGKTTCTHMMADILRAAGYLTGTIGTNGAIMPAGCDHAVWGSDKYNCAPCNETPGYDCYELNNTTPDPMELQMYLAMMVKAGCTHVVLEVSSQGMKQKRVATVDFAYGVWTNIETGDHIGPNEHKDF
;
A
#
# COMPACT_ATOMS: atom_id res chain seq x y z
N LYS A 1 6.25 14.02 -1.66
CA LYS A 1 4.93 14.69 -1.58
C LYS A 1 4.78 15.30 -0.20
N ILE A 2 4.31 16.54 -0.11
CA ILE A 2 4.01 17.22 1.15
C ILE A 2 2.49 17.25 1.32
N MET A 3 2.00 16.98 2.53
CA MET A 3 0.57 16.91 2.87
C MET A 3 0.37 17.29 4.34
N LYS A 4 -0.72 17.96 4.69
CA LYS A 4 -1.07 18.22 6.08
C LYS A 4 -1.53 16.96 6.81
N ILE A 5 -1.22 16.85 8.09
CA ILE A 5 -1.69 15.74 8.93
C ILE A 5 -3.22 15.65 8.91
N SER A 6 -3.93 16.79 8.98
CA SER A 6 -5.40 16.83 8.91
C SER A 6 -5.96 16.26 7.59
N GLU A 7 -5.25 16.43 6.48
CA GLU A 7 -5.65 15.86 5.18
C GLU A 7 -5.45 14.34 5.15
N LEU A 8 -4.33 13.84 5.73
CA LEU A 8 -4.07 12.41 5.84
C LEU A 8 -5.17 11.70 6.63
N LEU A 9 -5.66 12.33 7.70
CA LEU A 9 -6.61 11.75 8.64
C LEU A 9 -8.08 11.98 8.27
N GLN A 10 -8.38 12.65 7.15
CA GLN A 10 -9.72 13.14 6.81
C GLN A 10 -10.82 12.06 6.78
N ARG A 11 -10.48 10.82 6.38
CA ARG A 11 -11.44 9.70 6.27
C ARG A 11 -11.23 8.64 7.36
N ILE A 12 -10.67 9.02 8.52
CA ILE A 12 -10.30 8.09 9.59
C ILE A 12 -10.85 8.60 10.91
N ASP A 13 -11.39 7.71 11.73
CA ASP A 13 -11.78 8.00 13.09
C ASP A 13 -10.55 7.96 14.01
N TYR A 14 -10.28 9.05 14.71
CA TYR A 14 -9.15 9.19 15.60
C TYR A 14 -9.41 10.11 16.79
N THR A 15 -8.59 9.99 17.82
CA THR A 15 -8.52 10.92 18.94
C THR A 15 -7.15 11.58 18.95
N VAL A 16 -7.10 12.91 19.05
CA VAL A 16 -5.83 13.62 19.18
C VAL A 16 -5.36 13.50 20.63
N LEU A 17 -4.16 12.93 20.83
CA LEU A 17 -3.53 12.87 22.14
C LEU A 17 -2.62 14.07 22.39
N GLN A 18 -1.90 14.55 21.38
CA GLN A 18 -1.11 15.79 21.43
C GLN A 18 -0.77 16.31 20.04
N GLY A 19 -0.25 17.54 19.98
CA GLY A 19 0.34 18.17 18.80
C GLY A 19 -0.66 18.90 17.91
N ASP A 20 -0.14 19.47 16.82
CA ASP A 20 -0.89 20.28 15.86
C ASP A 20 -1.06 19.52 14.54
N LEU A 21 -2.31 19.30 14.14
CA LEU A 21 -2.66 18.61 12.91
C LEU A 21 -2.54 19.50 11.65
N SER A 22 -2.23 20.79 11.80
CA SER A 22 -1.92 21.68 10.68
C SER A 22 -0.50 21.49 10.14
N GLU A 23 0.37 20.81 10.90
CA GLU A 23 1.73 20.48 10.49
C GLU A 23 1.75 19.57 9.25
N GLU A 24 2.86 19.62 8.52
CA GLU A 24 3.05 18.88 7.27
C GLU A 24 3.85 17.60 7.50
N ILE A 25 3.49 16.58 6.72
CA ILE A 25 4.24 15.33 6.60
C ILE A 25 4.86 15.22 5.20
N THR A 26 6.02 14.55 5.13
CA THR A 26 6.78 14.35 3.89
C THR A 26 6.72 12.92 3.36
N GLY A 27 6.37 11.97 4.22
CA GLY A 27 6.24 10.56 3.92
C GLY A 27 5.29 9.86 4.87
N ILE A 28 5.09 8.57 4.63
CA ILE A 28 4.32 7.67 5.49
C ILE A 28 5.02 6.31 5.54
N CYS A 29 5.16 5.73 6.72
CA CYS A 29 5.73 4.40 6.89
C CYS A 29 5.26 3.70 8.18
N HIS A 30 5.48 2.38 8.24
CA HIS A 30 5.25 1.55 9.43
C HIS A 30 6.46 0.66 9.76
N ASP A 31 7.55 0.77 8.98
CA ASP A 31 8.84 0.15 9.27
C ASP A 31 9.81 1.19 9.84
N ASN A 32 10.23 1.00 11.09
CA ASN A 32 11.11 1.94 11.78
C ASN A 32 12.47 2.15 11.09
N ARG A 33 12.93 1.18 10.31
CA ARG A 33 14.19 1.26 9.52
C ARG A 33 14.07 2.23 8.35
N MET A 34 12.84 2.47 7.89
CA MET A 34 12.52 3.32 6.76
C MET A 34 12.14 4.74 7.15
N LEU A 35 11.90 4.98 8.46
CA LEU A 35 11.45 6.28 8.97
C LEU A 35 12.44 7.40 8.66
N GLN A 36 11.96 8.41 7.97
CA GLN A 36 12.68 9.65 7.69
C GLN A 36 12.13 10.82 8.52
N LYS A 37 12.91 11.90 8.58
CA LYS A 37 12.48 13.11 9.30
C LYS A 37 11.27 13.73 8.60
N GLY A 38 10.22 13.98 9.38
CA GLY A 38 8.99 14.60 8.88
C GLY A 38 7.93 13.60 8.39
N ASP A 39 8.16 12.29 8.52
CA ASP A 39 7.19 11.27 8.13
C ASP A 39 6.07 11.10 9.16
N ALA A 40 4.93 10.62 8.69
CA ALA A 40 3.93 9.98 9.53
C ALA A 40 4.32 8.51 9.77
N PHE A 41 4.46 8.12 11.03
CA PHE A 41 4.76 6.74 11.41
C PHE A 41 3.55 6.06 12.03
N ILE A 42 3.21 4.89 11.49
CA ILE A 42 2.11 4.05 12.01
C ILE A 42 2.70 2.98 12.92
N CYS A 43 2.42 3.09 14.22
CA CYS A 43 2.84 2.09 15.18
C CYS A 43 1.99 0.82 15.04
N ILE A 44 2.63 -0.32 14.87
CA ILE A 44 1.95 -1.61 14.71
C ILE A 44 2.36 -2.56 15.83
N SER A 45 1.38 -3.16 16.49
CA SER A 45 1.58 -4.28 17.38
C SER A 45 1.75 -5.56 16.55
N GLY A 46 3.01 -5.91 16.27
CA GLY A 46 3.36 -7.12 15.53
C GLY A 46 3.44 -8.35 16.43
N ALA A 47 3.43 -9.56 15.84
CA ALA A 47 3.53 -10.81 16.58
C ALA A 47 4.87 -10.98 17.34
N ARG A 48 5.95 -10.38 16.86
CA ARG A 48 7.30 -10.47 17.43
C ARG A 48 7.78 -9.18 18.06
N PHE A 49 7.24 -8.05 17.63
CA PHE A 49 7.70 -6.74 18.06
C PHE A 49 6.55 -5.72 18.00
N ASP A 50 6.47 -4.87 19.03
CA ASP A 50 5.49 -3.80 19.16
C ASP A 50 6.19 -2.45 19.02
N THR A 51 5.97 -1.74 17.92
CA THR A 51 6.62 -0.46 17.65
C THR A 51 6.15 0.68 18.56
N HIS A 52 5.04 0.51 19.30
CA HIS A 52 4.63 1.48 20.34
C HIS A 52 5.67 1.63 21.45
N THR A 53 6.44 0.57 21.76
CA THR A 53 7.52 0.63 22.76
C THR A 53 8.68 1.53 22.38
N MET A 54 8.77 1.91 21.10
CA MET A 54 9.79 2.82 20.56
C MET A 54 9.26 4.22 20.30
N ALA A 55 8.06 4.56 20.74
CA ALA A 55 7.41 5.84 20.41
C ALA A 55 8.32 7.06 20.68
N GLY A 56 9.05 7.08 21.80
CA GLY A 56 9.99 8.15 22.13
C GLY A 56 11.12 8.31 21.11
N GLU A 57 11.68 7.21 20.59
CA GLU A 57 12.73 7.25 19.57
C GLU A 57 12.15 7.63 18.19
N LEU A 58 10.96 7.11 17.86
CA LEU A 58 10.29 7.41 16.60
C LEU A 58 9.89 8.88 16.53
N ALA A 59 9.42 9.46 17.64
CA ALA A 59 9.03 10.86 17.74
C ALA A 59 10.18 11.85 17.44
N LYS A 60 11.44 11.44 17.60
CA LYS A 60 12.61 12.29 17.24
C LYS A 60 12.70 12.59 15.74
N LYS A 61 12.05 11.76 14.92
CA LYS A 61 12.05 11.89 13.46
C LYS A 61 10.66 12.14 12.88
N ALA A 62 9.65 11.44 13.42
CA ALA A 62 8.29 11.52 12.92
C ALA A 62 7.66 12.90 13.20
N ALA A 63 6.88 13.41 12.24
CA ALA A 63 5.99 14.55 12.46
C ALA A 63 4.65 14.11 13.06
N LEU A 64 4.22 12.86 12.76
CA LEU A 64 3.01 12.24 13.28
C LEU A 64 3.30 10.81 13.73
N LEU A 65 2.79 10.44 14.91
CA LEU A 65 2.65 9.06 15.34
C LEU A 65 1.16 8.66 15.35
N VAL A 66 0.84 7.56 14.69
CA VAL A 66 -0.49 6.94 14.76
C VAL A 66 -0.38 5.70 15.63
N VAL A 67 -1.14 5.65 16.72
CA VAL A 67 -1.02 4.64 17.76
C VAL A 67 -2.36 3.98 18.09
N GLU A 68 -2.33 2.76 18.67
CA GLU A 68 -3.53 2.08 19.19
C GLU A 68 -3.75 2.33 20.68
N LYS A 69 -2.72 2.72 21.40
CA LYS A 69 -2.69 2.94 22.83
C LYS A 69 -1.86 4.16 23.17
N PRO A 70 -2.09 4.80 24.34
CA PRO A 70 -1.24 5.90 24.80
C PRO A 70 0.24 5.48 24.83
N VAL A 71 1.10 6.43 24.46
CA VAL A 71 2.56 6.27 24.45
C VAL A 71 3.19 7.37 25.29
N GLU A 72 4.31 7.04 25.90
CA GLU A 72 5.10 8.01 26.67
C GLU A 72 6.12 8.68 25.74
N LEU A 73 6.14 10.01 25.77
CA LEU A 73 7.09 10.83 25.02
C LEU A 73 7.86 11.74 25.99
N GLU A 74 9.03 12.19 25.56
CA GLU A 74 9.83 13.14 26.34
C GLU A 74 9.09 14.49 26.48
N ASP A 75 9.25 15.14 27.63
CA ASP A 75 8.67 16.47 27.89
C ASP A 75 9.10 17.48 26.80
N GLY A 76 8.12 18.21 26.26
CA GLY A 76 8.37 19.19 25.20
C GLY A 76 8.45 18.60 23.77
N CYS A 77 8.18 17.31 23.60
CA CYS A 77 8.06 16.69 22.26
C CYS A 77 6.91 17.32 21.47
N LYS A 78 7.21 17.80 20.25
CA LYS A 78 6.24 18.49 19.37
C LYS A 78 5.53 17.58 18.38
N THR A 79 5.97 16.32 18.28
CA THR A 79 5.38 15.34 17.37
C THR A 79 3.89 15.17 17.64
N ALA A 80 3.07 15.29 16.61
CA ALA A 80 1.64 15.02 16.74
C ALA A 80 1.41 13.54 17.02
N VAL A 81 0.45 13.22 17.90
CA VAL A 81 0.07 11.85 18.23
C VAL A 81 -1.43 11.71 18.15
N VAL A 82 -1.88 10.77 17.34
CA VAL A 82 -3.29 10.42 17.23
C VAL A 82 -3.50 8.95 17.58
N GLN A 83 -4.56 8.68 18.32
CA GLN A 83 -4.96 7.33 18.69
C GLN A 83 -6.13 6.86 17.82
N VAL A 84 -6.05 5.61 17.37
CA VAL A 84 -7.06 4.91 16.58
C VAL A 84 -7.40 3.58 17.23
N ALA A 85 -8.54 2.99 16.86
CA ALA A 85 -8.96 1.70 17.40
C ALA A 85 -8.04 0.53 16.99
N SER A 86 -7.54 0.55 15.75
CA SER A 86 -6.61 -0.46 15.22
C SER A 86 -5.75 0.16 14.13
N THR A 87 -4.45 0.24 14.35
CA THR A 87 -3.52 0.77 13.34
C THR A 87 -3.42 -0.16 12.15
N ARG A 88 -3.48 -1.47 12.37
CA ARG A 88 -3.43 -2.47 11.31
C ARG A 88 -4.61 -2.35 10.34
N ASP A 89 -5.79 -1.99 10.84
CA ASP A 89 -6.99 -1.87 10.01
C ASP A 89 -6.99 -0.60 9.15
N ILE A 90 -6.27 0.44 9.57
CA ILE A 90 -6.24 1.73 8.88
C ILE A 90 -5.00 1.97 8.03
N VAL A 91 -3.97 1.09 8.08
CA VAL A 91 -2.75 1.26 7.25
C VAL A 91 -3.10 1.48 5.78
N ALA A 92 -4.00 0.67 5.22
CA ALA A 92 -4.42 0.80 3.84
C ALA A 92 -5.13 2.14 3.56
N ALA A 93 -5.94 2.62 4.50
CA ALA A 93 -6.65 3.90 4.36
C ALA A 93 -5.70 5.10 4.44
N LEU A 94 -4.74 5.07 5.36
CA LEU A 94 -3.70 6.10 5.46
C LEU A 94 -2.81 6.11 4.21
N ALA A 95 -2.42 4.93 3.71
CA ALA A 95 -1.67 4.83 2.47
C ALA A 95 -2.46 5.41 1.27
N ALA A 96 -3.75 5.03 1.12
CA ALA A 96 -4.60 5.57 0.08
C ALA A 96 -4.71 7.09 0.16
N ALA A 97 -4.93 7.64 1.34
CA ALA A 97 -5.00 9.09 1.57
C ALA A 97 -3.68 9.78 1.19
N PHE A 98 -2.55 9.26 1.67
CA PHE A 98 -1.23 9.82 1.36
C PHE A 98 -0.96 9.83 -0.14
N TYR A 99 -1.28 8.77 -0.84
CA TYR A 99 -1.11 8.67 -2.30
C TYR A 99 -2.25 9.29 -3.11
N GLY A 100 -3.28 9.84 -2.47
CA GLY A 100 -4.35 10.63 -3.09
C GLY A 100 -5.41 9.75 -3.75
N TYR A 101 -5.74 8.63 -3.11
CA TYR A 101 -6.80 7.69 -3.52
C TYR A 101 -6.65 7.24 -4.98
N PRO A 102 -5.52 6.62 -5.36
CA PRO A 102 -5.22 6.35 -6.77
C PRO A 102 -6.20 5.37 -7.40
N SER A 103 -6.78 4.42 -6.66
CA SER A 103 -7.77 3.47 -7.19
C SER A 103 -9.09 4.12 -7.61
N GLU A 104 -9.41 5.32 -7.08
CA GLU A 104 -10.58 6.10 -7.50
C GLU A 104 -10.36 6.78 -8.88
N LYS A 105 -9.13 6.73 -9.43
CA LYS A 105 -8.72 7.44 -10.66
C LYS A 105 -8.46 6.52 -11.86
N VAL A 106 -8.50 5.22 -11.65
CA VAL A 106 -8.30 4.18 -12.68
C VAL A 106 -9.30 3.07 -12.49
N VAL A 107 -9.59 2.33 -13.54
CA VAL A 107 -10.42 1.13 -13.46
C VAL A 107 -9.57 -0.01 -12.89
N CYS A 108 -9.84 -0.40 -11.63
CA CYS A 108 -9.16 -1.52 -10.98
C CYS A 108 -9.93 -2.82 -11.23
N ILE A 109 -9.23 -3.85 -11.71
CA ILE A 109 -9.77 -5.20 -11.94
C ILE A 109 -9.01 -6.16 -11.03
N GLY A 110 -9.69 -6.75 -10.05
CA GLY A 110 -9.12 -7.71 -9.13
C GLY A 110 -9.28 -9.15 -9.63
N ILE A 111 -8.19 -9.93 -9.66
CA ILE A 111 -8.23 -11.35 -10.05
C ILE A 111 -7.83 -12.20 -8.85
N THR A 112 -8.72 -13.09 -8.42
CA THR A 112 -8.49 -14.00 -7.30
C THR A 112 -8.80 -15.46 -7.67
N GLY A 113 -8.40 -16.38 -6.81
CA GLY A 113 -8.59 -17.82 -6.95
C GLY A 113 -7.36 -18.60 -6.55
N SER A 114 -7.48 -19.92 -6.46
CA SER A 114 -6.37 -20.81 -6.09
C SER A 114 -5.27 -20.79 -7.15
N LYS A 115 -5.63 -20.99 -8.42
CA LYS A 115 -4.69 -21.02 -9.56
C LYS A 115 -5.16 -20.13 -10.71
N GLY A 116 -4.23 -19.80 -11.62
CA GLY A 116 -4.52 -19.07 -12.84
C GLY A 116 -4.59 -17.54 -12.68
N LYS A 117 -4.40 -16.97 -11.48
CA LYS A 117 -4.39 -15.51 -11.26
C LYS A 117 -3.44 -14.79 -12.21
N THR A 118 -2.16 -15.18 -12.20
CA THR A 118 -1.11 -14.56 -13.02
C THR A 118 -1.44 -14.63 -14.51
N THR A 119 -1.82 -15.81 -15.00
CA THR A 119 -2.19 -15.99 -16.41
C THR A 119 -3.37 -15.11 -16.80
N CYS A 120 -4.44 -15.10 -16.00
CA CYS A 120 -5.61 -14.26 -16.28
C CYS A 120 -5.27 -12.76 -16.19
N THR A 121 -4.38 -12.35 -15.27
CA THR A 121 -3.91 -10.97 -15.14
C THR A 121 -3.22 -10.51 -16.42
N HIS A 122 -2.27 -11.28 -16.93
CA HIS A 122 -1.56 -10.94 -18.17
C HIS A 122 -2.49 -10.95 -19.38
N MET A 123 -3.30 -12.01 -19.54
CA MET A 123 -4.27 -12.09 -20.65
C MET A 123 -5.24 -10.89 -20.66
N MET A 124 -5.78 -10.53 -19.51
CA MET A 124 -6.68 -9.39 -19.38
C MET A 124 -5.97 -8.07 -19.73
N ALA A 125 -4.76 -7.88 -19.20
CA ALA A 125 -3.97 -6.68 -19.51
C ALA A 125 -3.63 -6.58 -20.99
N ASP A 126 -3.27 -7.67 -21.64
CA ASP A 126 -2.94 -7.69 -23.07
C ASP A 126 -4.16 -7.41 -23.95
N ILE A 127 -5.33 -7.93 -23.59
CA ILE A 127 -6.59 -7.60 -24.27
C ILE A 127 -6.90 -6.11 -24.15
N LEU A 128 -6.76 -5.53 -22.95
CA LEU A 128 -6.99 -4.11 -22.72
C LEU A 128 -5.99 -3.24 -23.47
N ARG A 129 -4.70 -3.61 -23.47
CA ARG A 129 -3.66 -2.91 -24.26
C ARG A 129 -3.92 -2.98 -25.75
N ALA A 130 -4.32 -4.15 -26.28
CA ALA A 130 -4.70 -4.32 -27.67
C ALA A 130 -5.94 -3.48 -28.05
N ALA A 131 -6.83 -3.23 -27.09
CA ALA A 131 -7.96 -2.33 -27.27
C ALA A 131 -7.59 -0.83 -27.12
N GLY A 132 -6.31 -0.50 -26.91
CA GLY A 132 -5.81 0.87 -26.83
C GLY A 132 -5.83 1.49 -25.42
N TYR A 133 -6.09 0.71 -24.37
CA TYR A 133 -6.04 1.21 -23.00
C TYR A 133 -4.65 1.09 -22.41
N LEU A 134 -4.10 2.17 -21.84
CA LEU A 134 -2.88 2.08 -21.05
C LEU A 134 -3.18 1.31 -19.75
N THR A 135 -2.61 0.09 -19.66
CA THR A 135 -2.97 -0.87 -18.62
C THR A 135 -1.74 -1.33 -17.85
N GLY A 136 -1.72 -1.07 -16.55
CA GLY A 136 -0.74 -1.61 -15.62
C GLY A 136 -1.15 -2.96 -15.04
N THR A 137 -0.19 -3.72 -14.50
CA THR A 137 -0.46 -4.96 -13.74
C THR A 137 0.30 -4.96 -12.42
N ILE A 138 -0.28 -5.56 -11.39
CA ILE A 138 0.37 -5.80 -10.10
C ILE A 138 0.12 -7.27 -9.72
N GLY A 139 1.18 -8.03 -9.55
CA GLY A 139 1.05 -9.45 -9.23
C GLY A 139 2.38 -10.18 -9.06
N THR A 140 2.36 -11.48 -9.23
CA THR A 140 3.52 -12.36 -9.01
C THR A 140 4.74 -11.97 -9.86
N ASN A 141 4.51 -11.47 -11.08
CA ASN A 141 5.57 -11.06 -11.99
C ASN A 141 6.02 -9.59 -11.76
N GLY A 142 5.55 -8.96 -10.69
CA GLY A 142 5.92 -7.57 -10.37
C GLY A 142 4.79 -6.56 -10.59
N ALA A 143 5.13 -5.29 -10.39
CA ALA A 143 4.30 -4.17 -10.81
C ALA A 143 4.81 -3.68 -12.17
N ILE A 144 4.00 -3.84 -13.22
CA ILE A 144 4.35 -3.52 -14.61
C ILE A 144 3.54 -2.32 -15.06
N MET A 145 4.21 -1.27 -15.50
CA MET A 145 3.59 0.01 -15.90
C MET A 145 4.35 0.66 -17.05
N PRO A 146 3.74 1.61 -17.79
CA PRO A 146 4.44 2.34 -18.84
C PRO A 146 5.77 2.92 -18.35
N ALA A 147 6.83 2.79 -19.18
CA ALA A 147 8.17 3.22 -18.85
C ALA A 147 8.29 4.75 -18.71
N GLY A 148 9.31 5.20 -17.99
CA GLY A 148 9.63 6.62 -17.86
C GLY A 148 8.91 7.34 -16.72
N CYS A 149 8.31 6.62 -15.76
CA CYS A 149 7.85 7.22 -14.53
C CYS A 149 9.02 7.74 -13.70
N ASP A 150 8.92 8.98 -13.20
CA ASP A 150 9.88 9.55 -12.26
C ASP A 150 9.74 8.87 -10.89
N HIS A 151 10.61 7.92 -10.62
CA HIS A 151 10.59 7.07 -9.43
C HIS A 151 11.00 7.82 -8.16
N ALA A 152 11.86 8.84 -8.30
CA ALA A 152 12.42 9.60 -7.16
C ALA A 152 11.34 10.30 -6.32
N VAL A 153 10.23 10.70 -6.95
CA VAL A 153 9.12 11.41 -6.27
C VAL A 153 8.42 10.56 -5.20
N TRP A 154 8.54 9.23 -5.28
CA TRP A 154 7.79 8.30 -4.44
C TRP A 154 8.66 7.49 -3.47
N GLY A 155 9.99 7.79 -3.43
CA GLY A 155 10.95 6.99 -2.64
C GLY A 155 11.20 5.61 -3.25
N SER A 156 10.92 5.46 -4.53
CA SER A 156 11.02 4.20 -5.28
C SER A 156 12.45 3.84 -5.71
N ASP A 157 13.44 4.67 -5.42
CA ASP A 157 14.88 4.37 -5.65
C ASP A 157 15.34 3.08 -4.95
N LYS A 158 14.50 2.56 -4.03
CA LYS A 158 14.74 1.34 -3.26
C LYS A 158 14.21 0.07 -3.94
N TYR A 159 13.42 0.22 -4.98
CA TYR A 159 12.81 -0.90 -5.68
C TYR A 159 13.55 -1.19 -6.97
N ASN A 160 13.94 -2.45 -7.16
CA ASN A 160 14.57 -2.90 -8.39
C ASN A 160 13.60 -2.69 -9.56
N CYS A 161 13.96 -1.79 -10.46
CA CYS A 161 13.23 -1.51 -11.68
C CYS A 161 14.06 -1.94 -12.87
N ALA A 162 13.45 -2.65 -13.80
CA ALA A 162 14.07 -3.01 -15.07
C ALA A 162 13.05 -2.87 -16.22
N PRO A 163 13.50 -2.66 -17.46
CA PRO A 163 12.63 -2.77 -18.63
C PRO A 163 11.92 -4.13 -18.65
N CYS A 164 10.62 -4.12 -18.90
CA CYS A 164 9.84 -5.35 -18.96
C CYS A 164 10.08 -6.05 -20.30
N ASN A 165 10.73 -7.22 -20.25
CA ASN A 165 11.01 -8.02 -21.46
C ASN A 165 9.73 -8.53 -22.14
N GLU A 166 8.69 -8.82 -21.37
CA GLU A 166 7.42 -9.37 -21.86
C GLU A 166 6.47 -8.29 -22.40
N THR A 167 6.69 -7.03 -21.99
CA THR A 167 5.83 -5.90 -22.40
C THR A 167 6.72 -4.73 -22.83
N PRO A 168 7.13 -4.64 -24.11
CA PRO A 168 7.95 -3.55 -24.61
C PRO A 168 7.34 -2.16 -24.33
N GLY A 169 8.18 -1.22 -23.88
CA GLY A 169 7.74 0.13 -23.50
C GLY A 169 7.18 0.23 -22.07
N TYR A 170 7.32 -0.83 -21.26
CA TYR A 170 6.95 -0.87 -19.86
C TYR A 170 8.15 -1.18 -18.98
N ASP A 171 8.09 -0.70 -17.75
CA ASP A 171 9.02 -1.02 -16.68
C ASP A 171 8.38 -2.02 -15.71
N CYS A 172 9.20 -2.91 -15.14
CA CYS A 172 8.81 -3.90 -14.15
C CYS A 172 9.52 -3.66 -12.83
N TYR A 173 8.76 -3.62 -11.76
CA TYR A 173 9.23 -3.48 -10.38
C TYR A 173 9.03 -4.81 -9.66
N GLU A 174 10.12 -5.36 -9.09
CA GLU A 174 10.03 -6.59 -8.31
C GLU A 174 9.18 -6.40 -7.06
N LEU A 175 8.34 -7.39 -6.76
CA LEU A 175 7.50 -7.43 -5.57
C LEU A 175 7.88 -8.61 -4.68
N ASN A 176 7.83 -8.40 -3.37
CA ASN A 176 8.06 -9.47 -2.39
C ASN A 176 6.84 -10.40 -2.23
N ASN A 177 5.68 -9.96 -2.63
CA ASN A 177 4.43 -10.71 -2.51
C ASN A 177 3.56 -10.49 -3.75
N THR A 178 2.81 -11.51 -4.14
CA THR A 178 1.80 -11.41 -5.23
C THR A 178 0.84 -10.24 -5.05
N THR A 179 0.37 -10.02 -3.82
CA THR A 179 -0.38 -8.83 -3.42
C THR A 179 0.51 -8.05 -2.46
N PRO A 180 1.05 -6.89 -2.84
CA PRO A 180 2.00 -6.15 -2.02
C PRO A 180 1.38 -5.61 -0.73
N ASP A 181 2.23 -5.14 0.17
CA ASP A 181 1.82 -4.40 1.37
C ASP A 181 0.99 -3.17 0.99
N PRO A 182 0.03 -2.72 1.83
CA PRO A 182 -0.83 -1.58 1.52
C PRO A 182 -0.08 -0.31 1.12
N MET A 183 1.09 -0.02 1.73
CA MET A 183 1.90 1.14 1.36
C MET A 183 2.46 1.03 -0.06
N GLU A 184 3.06 -0.13 -0.37
CA GLU A 184 3.59 -0.41 -1.70
C GLU A 184 2.48 -0.44 -2.75
N LEU A 185 1.33 -1.07 -2.43
CA LEU A 185 0.20 -1.17 -3.35
C LEU A 185 -0.31 0.22 -3.77
N GLN A 186 -0.56 1.10 -2.80
CA GLN A 186 -1.06 2.44 -3.09
C GLN A 186 -0.02 3.30 -3.82
N MET A 187 1.27 3.11 -3.50
CA MET A 187 2.37 3.75 -4.23
C MET A 187 2.38 3.35 -5.71
N TYR A 188 2.35 2.04 -6.00
CA TYR A 188 2.33 1.56 -7.39
C TYR A 188 1.09 2.00 -8.14
N LEU A 189 -0.09 1.99 -7.52
CA LEU A 189 -1.30 2.52 -8.13
C LEU A 189 -1.15 4.01 -8.47
N ALA A 190 -0.56 4.81 -7.56
CA ALA A 190 -0.32 6.22 -7.82
C ALA A 190 0.71 6.46 -8.93
N MET A 191 1.74 5.63 -9.02
CA MET A 191 2.70 5.65 -10.12
C MET A 191 2.02 5.34 -11.47
N MET A 192 1.16 4.31 -11.49
CA MET A 192 0.38 3.94 -12.69
C MET A 192 -0.56 5.05 -13.13
N VAL A 193 -1.24 5.71 -12.19
CA VAL A 193 -2.07 6.90 -12.47
C VAL A 193 -1.22 8.01 -13.10
N LYS A 194 -0.04 8.30 -12.53
CA LYS A 194 0.89 9.33 -13.05
C LYS A 194 1.44 8.95 -14.41
N ALA A 195 1.64 7.65 -14.69
CA ALA A 195 2.06 7.13 -16.00
C ALA A 195 0.94 7.17 -17.05
N GLY A 196 -0.27 7.62 -16.69
CA GLY A 196 -1.41 7.70 -17.59
C GLY A 196 -2.20 6.40 -17.75
N CYS A 197 -1.96 5.39 -16.91
CA CYS A 197 -2.80 4.19 -16.92
C CYS A 197 -4.27 4.54 -16.69
N THR A 198 -5.13 3.95 -17.51
CA THR A 198 -6.59 4.02 -17.35
C THR A 198 -7.15 2.78 -16.66
N HIS A 199 -6.42 1.67 -16.73
CA HIS A 199 -6.78 0.39 -16.16
C HIS A 199 -5.61 -0.20 -15.39
N VAL A 200 -5.91 -0.93 -14.31
CA VAL A 200 -4.94 -1.73 -13.56
C VAL A 200 -5.54 -3.10 -13.28
N VAL A 201 -4.82 -4.16 -13.65
CA VAL A 201 -5.21 -5.54 -13.33
C VAL A 201 -4.35 -6.03 -12.17
N LEU A 202 -4.98 -6.42 -11.06
CA LEU A 202 -4.34 -6.73 -9.80
C LEU A 202 -4.60 -8.18 -9.39
N GLU A 203 -3.54 -8.96 -9.15
CA GLU A 203 -3.66 -10.25 -8.48
C GLU A 203 -3.98 -10.07 -7.00
N VAL A 204 -5.11 -10.60 -6.56
CA VAL A 204 -5.58 -10.54 -5.18
C VAL A 204 -5.50 -11.92 -4.56
N SER A 205 -4.46 -12.17 -3.78
CA SER A 205 -4.29 -13.42 -3.05
C SER A 205 -5.24 -13.50 -1.85
N SER A 206 -5.61 -14.72 -1.45
CA SER A 206 -6.43 -14.95 -0.25
C SER A 206 -5.78 -14.36 1.01
N GLN A 207 -4.46 -14.45 1.12
CA GLN A 207 -3.69 -13.81 2.20
C GLN A 207 -3.73 -12.28 2.12
N GLY A 208 -3.66 -11.70 0.92
CA GLY A 208 -3.82 -10.26 0.71
C GLY A 208 -5.18 -9.75 1.18
N MET A 209 -6.25 -10.50 0.92
CA MET A 209 -7.59 -10.20 1.43
C MET A 209 -7.67 -10.34 2.96
N LYS A 210 -7.21 -11.47 3.51
CA LYS A 210 -7.19 -11.73 4.95
C LYS A 210 -6.42 -10.66 5.75
N GLN A 211 -5.31 -10.19 5.19
CA GLN A 211 -4.47 -9.15 5.79
C GLN A 211 -4.91 -7.73 5.44
N LYS A 212 -6.07 -7.56 4.81
CA LYS A 212 -6.63 -6.26 4.42
C LYS A 212 -5.73 -5.41 3.52
N ARG A 213 -4.81 -6.04 2.76
CA ARG A 213 -3.85 -5.31 1.90
C ARG A 213 -4.54 -4.51 0.81
N VAL A 214 -5.68 -5.00 0.32
CA VAL A 214 -6.50 -4.39 -0.73
C VAL A 214 -7.77 -3.69 -0.21
N ALA A 215 -7.91 -3.49 1.11
CA ALA A 215 -9.14 -3.02 1.74
C ALA A 215 -9.63 -1.65 1.24
N THR A 216 -8.74 -0.83 0.69
CA THR A 216 -9.04 0.51 0.18
C THR A 216 -8.89 0.64 -1.33
N VAL A 217 -8.78 -0.47 -2.03
CA VAL A 217 -8.80 -0.47 -3.50
C VAL A 217 -10.25 -0.49 -3.96
N ASP A 218 -10.62 0.51 -4.76
CA ASP A 218 -11.94 0.58 -5.39
C ASP A 218 -11.95 -0.30 -6.65
N PHE A 219 -12.40 -1.54 -6.48
CA PHE A 219 -12.48 -2.50 -7.58
C PHE A 219 -13.75 -2.30 -8.39
N ALA A 220 -13.59 -1.93 -9.67
CA ALA A 220 -14.70 -1.88 -10.62
C ALA A 220 -15.18 -3.30 -11.00
N TYR A 221 -14.25 -4.26 -11.06
CA TYR A 221 -14.54 -5.65 -11.42
C TYR A 221 -13.73 -6.62 -10.56
N GLY A 222 -14.36 -7.74 -10.21
CA GLY A 222 -13.72 -8.89 -9.55
C GLY A 222 -13.87 -10.14 -10.41
N VAL A 223 -12.76 -10.83 -10.65
CA VAL A 223 -12.72 -12.08 -11.40
C VAL A 223 -12.27 -13.19 -10.47
N TRP A 224 -13.07 -14.24 -10.40
CA TRP A 224 -12.74 -15.46 -9.67
C TRP A 224 -12.40 -16.57 -10.64
N THR A 225 -11.16 -17.05 -10.62
CA THR A 225 -10.70 -18.09 -11.55
C THR A 225 -11.19 -19.49 -11.15
N ASN A 226 -10.87 -19.90 -9.93
CA ASN A 226 -11.26 -21.18 -9.35
C ASN A 226 -11.03 -21.21 -7.83
N ILE A 227 -11.51 -22.27 -7.18
CA ILE A 227 -11.22 -22.58 -5.80
C ILE A 227 -10.91 -24.08 -5.71
N GLU A 228 -9.77 -24.43 -5.13
CA GLU A 228 -9.35 -25.80 -4.89
C GLU A 228 -9.34 -26.10 -3.39
N THR A 229 -9.88 -27.24 -3.00
CA THR A 229 -9.88 -27.69 -1.60
C THR A 229 -8.46 -28.04 -1.16
N GLY A 230 -8.06 -27.56 0.01
CA GLY A 230 -6.72 -27.82 0.56
C GLY A 230 -5.63 -26.85 0.13
N ASP A 231 -5.90 -25.94 -0.80
CA ASP A 231 -4.98 -24.88 -1.19
C ASP A 231 -4.98 -23.76 -0.12
N HIS A 232 -3.80 -23.24 0.20
CA HIS A 232 -3.62 -22.18 1.19
C HIS A 232 -4.12 -22.49 2.61
N ILE A 233 -4.18 -23.79 2.99
CA ILE A 233 -4.48 -24.22 4.36
C ILE A 233 -3.17 -24.61 5.05
N GLY A 234 -2.90 -24.00 6.20
CA GLY A 234 -1.69 -24.26 6.96
C GLY A 234 -1.50 -23.33 8.16
N PRO A 235 -0.47 -23.57 8.98
CA PRO A 235 -0.25 -22.81 10.21
C PRO A 235 0.01 -21.31 9.98
N ASN A 236 0.52 -20.94 8.81
CA ASN A 236 0.80 -19.54 8.42
C ASN A 236 -0.19 -19.00 7.37
N GLU A 237 -1.21 -19.78 7.01
CA GLU A 237 -2.18 -19.45 5.98
C GLU A 237 -3.60 -19.42 6.57
N HIS A 238 -4.56 -20.04 5.88
CA HIS A 238 -5.92 -20.19 6.41
C HIS A 238 -5.99 -21.42 7.32
N LYS A 239 -6.78 -21.36 8.40
CA LYS A 239 -6.93 -22.48 9.34
C LYS A 239 -7.79 -23.60 8.78
N ASP A 240 -8.76 -23.24 7.94
CA ASP A 240 -9.73 -24.09 7.31
C ASP A 240 -10.14 -23.52 5.95
N PHE A 241 -10.95 -24.29 5.22
CA PHE A 241 -11.45 -23.93 3.89
C PHE A 241 -12.82 -23.25 3.96
#